data_88258024833a785a42c59e95c57f5e6a
#
_entry.id   88258024833a785a42c59e95c57f5e6a
#
_cell.length_a   1.000
_cell.length_b   1.000
_cell.length_c   1.000
_cell.angle_alpha   90.00
_cell.angle_beta   90.00
_cell.angle_gamma   90.00
#
_symmetry.space_group_name_H-M   'P 1'
#
loop_
_entity.id
_entity.type
_entity.pdbx_description
1 polymer ?
#
loop_
_entity_poly.entity_id
_entity_poly.type
_entity_poly.pdbx_seq_one_letter_code
_entity_poly.pdbx_strand_id
1 'polypeptide(L)'
;MTDLAPPDRRPADPRFSSGPCKKHPGYTLESLAPAPLGRSHRAAEGKARLRAAIDRTAALLGVPDGYRVGIVPASDTGAYEMAMWTMLGARPVTMLAWESFGQGWVADAVKQLGLDATVMEAPYGALPDLSAVDFASDVCFTWNGTTSGVRVPNGDWIAADRGGLTLCDATSAAFAMPLPWEKLDVTTFSWQKALGGEGAHGVLVLSPRAVERLESYAPPRPLPKIFRLTKGGKLIEGIFRGETINTPSMLCVEDWLRALDWAEGLGLDGLVARSERSARTVWDFCDRHDWIENLARDPATRSTTSVCLALPGAPAGLAKRIAKRLDAEGVAFDVAGYRDAPEGLRIWCGATVKPEDVAALMPWVEWAYMVERAEAPGVPA
;
A
#
# COMPACT_ATOMS: atom_id res chain seq x y z
N MET A 1 -20.91 -37.81 0.36
CA MET A 1 -20.51 -36.48 0.80
C MET A 1 -19.73 -36.68 2.09
N THR A 2 -18.43 -36.48 2.07
CA THR A 2 -17.61 -36.48 3.28
C THR A 2 -18.06 -35.28 4.09
N ASP A 3 -18.68 -35.54 5.23
CA ASP A 3 -19.11 -34.50 6.18
C ASP A 3 -17.85 -33.92 6.86
N LEU A 4 -17.16 -33.02 6.14
CA LEU A 4 -15.98 -32.34 6.66
C LEU A 4 -16.46 -31.26 7.63
N ALA A 5 -16.39 -31.57 8.93
CA ALA A 5 -16.76 -30.61 9.97
C ALA A 5 -15.87 -29.35 9.86
N PRO A 6 -16.45 -28.15 9.97
CA PRO A 6 -15.69 -26.90 9.97
C PRO A 6 -14.78 -26.82 11.21
N PRO A 7 -13.66 -26.06 11.15
CA PRO A 7 -12.79 -25.84 12.30
C PRO A 7 -13.51 -25.16 13.47
N ASP A 8 -13.19 -25.57 14.69
CA ASP A 8 -13.81 -24.99 15.92
C ASP A 8 -13.39 -23.54 16.18
N ARG A 9 -12.10 -23.24 15.95
CA ARG A 9 -11.54 -21.91 16.24
C ARG A 9 -11.73 -20.97 15.06
N ARG A 10 -12.42 -19.85 15.30
CA ARG A 10 -12.63 -18.78 14.32
C ARG A 10 -11.68 -17.60 14.57
N PRO A 11 -11.29 -16.83 13.53
CA PRO A 11 -10.76 -15.49 13.73
C PRO A 11 -11.71 -14.64 14.56
N ALA A 12 -11.18 -13.90 15.53
CA ALA A 12 -12.00 -12.97 16.32
C ALA A 12 -12.47 -11.77 15.47
N ASP A 13 -11.75 -11.46 14.40
CA ASP A 13 -12.11 -10.43 13.43
C ASP A 13 -11.87 -10.95 12.00
N PRO A 14 -12.93 -11.08 11.18
CA PRO A 14 -12.85 -11.69 9.85
C PRO A 14 -12.39 -10.73 8.74
N ARG A 15 -12.00 -9.49 9.04
CA ARG A 15 -11.65 -8.46 8.04
C ARG A 15 -10.19 -8.58 7.62
N PHE A 16 -9.95 -9.15 6.44
CA PHE A 16 -8.63 -9.35 5.84
C PHE A 16 -8.47 -8.59 4.50
N SER A 17 -9.28 -7.54 4.30
CA SER A 17 -9.21 -6.70 3.10
C SER A 17 -7.86 -6.00 2.95
N SER A 18 -7.34 -5.95 1.73
CA SER A 18 -6.11 -5.23 1.38
C SER A 18 -6.31 -3.72 1.13
N GLY A 19 -7.51 -3.20 1.37
CA GLY A 19 -7.80 -1.78 1.27
C GLY A 19 -9.24 -1.47 0.86
N PRO A 20 -9.97 -0.74 1.70
CA PRO A 20 -9.53 -0.26 3.02
C PRO A 20 -9.27 -1.42 3.98
N CYS A 21 -8.26 -1.24 4.83
CA CYS A 21 -7.90 -2.25 5.82
C CYS A 21 -8.66 -2.02 7.12
N LYS A 22 -8.79 -3.08 7.93
CA LYS A 22 -9.47 -2.97 9.23
C LYS A 22 -8.80 -1.95 10.13
N LYS A 23 -9.57 -1.34 11.03
CA LYS A 23 -9.08 -0.45 12.08
C LYS A 23 -8.16 -1.18 13.06
N HIS A 24 -7.32 -0.41 13.74
CA HIS A 24 -6.43 -0.94 14.77
C HIS A 24 -7.22 -1.61 15.93
N PRO A 25 -6.61 -2.55 16.66
CA PRO A 25 -7.25 -3.14 17.84
C PRO A 25 -7.66 -2.10 18.87
N GLY A 26 -8.88 -2.21 19.39
CA GLY A 26 -9.44 -1.28 20.36
C GLY A 26 -10.06 -0.01 19.78
N TYR A 27 -10.08 0.15 18.46
CA TYR A 27 -10.79 1.25 17.81
C TYR A 27 -12.29 1.20 18.09
N THR A 28 -12.87 2.37 18.38
CA THR A 28 -14.30 2.60 18.46
C THR A 28 -14.68 3.91 17.78
N LEU A 29 -15.93 4.03 17.31
CA LEU A 29 -16.40 5.29 16.70
C LEU A 29 -16.41 6.46 17.69
N GLU A 30 -16.60 6.19 18.99
CA GLU A 30 -16.57 7.18 20.06
C GLU A 30 -15.20 7.86 20.16
N SER A 31 -14.12 7.19 19.73
CA SER A 31 -12.78 7.78 19.70
C SER A 31 -12.66 8.98 18.77
N LEU A 32 -13.60 9.15 17.83
CA LEU A 32 -13.68 10.28 16.90
C LEU A 32 -14.45 11.48 17.47
N ALA A 33 -15.04 11.40 18.66
CA ALA A 33 -15.79 12.50 19.27
C ALA A 33 -15.02 13.83 19.38
N PRO A 34 -13.66 13.85 19.54
CA PRO A 34 -12.88 15.09 19.53
C PRO A 34 -12.72 15.77 18.17
N ALA A 35 -13.22 15.15 17.06
CA ALA A 35 -13.08 15.72 15.72
C ALA A 35 -13.74 17.12 15.66
N PRO A 36 -13.04 18.16 15.16
CA PRO A 36 -13.57 19.52 15.11
C PRO A 36 -14.54 19.71 13.95
N LEU A 37 -15.63 18.93 13.94
CA LEU A 37 -16.64 18.95 12.89
C LEU A 37 -17.37 20.30 12.87
N GLY A 38 -17.62 20.80 11.66
CA GLY A 38 -18.25 22.11 11.46
C GLY A 38 -17.34 23.32 11.76
N ARG A 39 -16.10 23.10 12.22
CA ARG A 39 -15.09 24.13 12.36
C ARG A 39 -14.27 24.30 11.07
N SER A 40 -13.80 25.49 10.80
CA SER A 40 -12.92 25.71 9.66
C SER A 40 -11.58 25.00 9.87
N HIS A 41 -11.15 24.20 8.89
CA HIS A 41 -9.80 23.61 8.88
C HIS A 41 -8.69 24.67 8.86
N ARG A 42 -9.01 25.94 8.51
CA ARG A 42 -8.08 27.07 8.54
C ARG A 42 -8.01 27.75 9.91
N ALA A 43 -8.93 27.45 10.82
CA ALA A 43 -8.83 27.92 12.21
C ALA A 43 -7.61 27.27 12.90
N ALA A 44 -7.13 27.88 13.99
CA ALA A 44 -5.96 27.39 14.72
C ALA A 44 -6.09 25.91 15.12
N GLU A 45 -7.26 25.49 15.59
CA GLU A 45 -7.55 24.09 15.96
C GLU A 45 -7.44 23.14 14.75
N GLY A 46 -8.06 23.48 13.61
CA GLY A 46 -8.00 22.65 12.39
C GLY A 46 -6.57 22.51 11.87
N LYS A 47 -5.83 23.63 11.80
CA LYS A 47 -4.40 23.64 11.43
C LYS A 47 -3.55 22.81 12.39
N ALA A 48 -3.82 22.88 13.70
CA ALA A 48 -3.09 22.11 14.70
C ALA A 48 -3.30 20.58 14.51
N ARG A 49 -4.52 20.15 14.21
CA ARG A 49 -4.82 18.72 13.90
C ARG A 49 -4.10 18.23 12.64
N LEU A 50 -4.17 19.02 11.57
CA LEU A 50 -3.48 18.71 10.32
C LEU A 50 -1.96 18.69 10.52
N ARG A 51 -1.43 19.66 11.26
CA ARG A 51 0.00 19.69 11.58
C ARG A 51 0.42 18.49 12.43
N ALA A 52 -0.35 18.13 13.45
CA ALA A 52 -0.10 16.95 14.27
C ALA A 52 -0.10 15.65 13.43
N ALA A 53 -1.04 15.51 12.49
CA ALA A 53 -1.08 14.37 11.58
C ALA A 53 0.19 14.28 10.71
N ILE A 54 0.70 15.40 10.20
CA ILE A 54 1.94 15.48 9.42
C ILE A 54 3.15 15.12 10.28
N ASP A 55 3.33 15.82 11.40
CA ASP A 55 4.54 15.71 12.22
C ASP A 55 4.67 14.31 12.84
N ARG A 56 3.57 13.75 13.35
CA ARG A 56 3.55 12.41 13.94
C ARG A 56 3.76 11.31 12.89
N THR A 57 3.19 11.48 11.69
CA THR A 57 3.46 10.58 10.56
C THR A 57 4.94 10.57 10.22
N ALA A 58 5.57 11.75 10.07
CA ALA A 58 6.98 11.89 9.80
C ALA A 58 7.86 11.25 10.88
N ALA A 59 7.55 11.53 12.15
CA ALA A 59 8.29 11.02 13.31
C ALA A 59 8.21 9.49 13.39
N LEU A 60 7.02 8.90 13.27
CA LEU A 60 6.82 7.46 13.35
C LEU A 60 7.51 6.70 12.21
N LEU A 61 7.53 7.28 11.00
CA LEU A 61 8.22 6.70 9.84
C LEU A 61 9.72 6.97 9.84
N GLY A 62 10.24 7.80 10.75
CA GLY A 62 11.64 8.18 10.77
C GLY A 62 12.07 8.99 9.54
N VAL A 63 11.18 9.81 8.99
CA VAL A 63 11.49 10.68 7.84
C VAL A 63 12.59 11.68 8.24
N PRO A 64 13.71 11.78 7.49
CA PRO A 64 14.83 12.63 7.86
C PRO A 64 14.50 14.13 7.85
N ASP A 65 15.27 14.90 8.63
CA ASP A 65 15.22 16.34 8.57
C ASP A 65 15.48 16.86 7.15
N GLY A 66 14.82 17.97 6.80
CA GLY A 66 14.91 18.55 5.46
C GLY A 66 13.89 18.00 4.45
N TYR A 67 13.31 16.85 4.71
CA TYR A 67 12.19 16.35 3.91
C TYR A 67 10.90 17.16 4.18
N ARG A 68 9.97 17.07 3.26
CA ARG A 68 8.63 17.66 3.40
C ARG A 68 7.59 16.57 3.41
N VAL A 69 6.73 16.55 4.41
CA VAL A 69 5.58 15.63 4.49
C VAL A 69 4.31 16.44 4.40
N GLY A 70 3.45 16.14 3.45
CA GLY A 70 2.21 16.88 3.20
C GLY A 70 1.00 15.97 3.05
N ILE A 71 -0.16 16.49 3.46
CA ILE A 71 -1.47 15.86 3.23
C ILE A 71 -2.05 16.44 1.94
N VAL A 72 -2.37 15.56 0.98
CA VAL A 72 -2.88 15.93 -0.34
C VAL A 72 -4.19 15.21 -0.64
N PRO A 73 -5.01 15.69 -1.61
CA PRO A 73 -6.31 15.09 -1.90
C PRO A 73 -6.20 13.73 -2.61
N ALA A 74 -7.30 12.97 -2.59
CA ALA A 74 -7.60 11.82 -3.43
C ALA A 74 -6.73 10.58 -3.21
N SER A 75 -6.43 10.28 -1.94
CA SER A 75 -5.62 9.11 -1.53
C SER A 75 -4.26 9.06 -2.22
N ASP A 76 -3.65 7.91 -2.34
CA ASP A 76 -2.38 7.77 -3.05
C ASP A 76 -2.50 8.05 -4.55
N THR A 77 -3.64 7.75 -5.16
CA THR A 77 -3.88 8.09 -6.56
C THR A 77 -3.59 9.57 -6.82
N GLY A 78 -4.16 10.46 -6.01
CA GLY A 78 -3.90 11.89 -6.14
C GLY A 78 -2.47 12.29 -5.78
N ALA A 79 -1.85 11.64 -4.79
CA ALA A 79 -0.49 11.93 -4.37
C ALA A 79 0.54 11.54 -5.44
N TYR A 80 0.41 10.35 -5.99
CA TYR A 80 1.34 9.85 -7.00
C TYR A 80 1.18 10.55 -8.35
N GLU A 81 -0.07 10.72 -8.82
CA GLU A 81 -0.33 11.55 -10.02
C GLU A 81 0.21 12.97 -9.84
N MET A 82 -0.03 13.61 -8.69
CA MET A 82 0.52 14.94 -8.41
C MET A 82 2.04 14.97 -8.57
N ALA A 83 2.75 13.98 -8.07
CA ALA A 83 4.20 13.87 -8.23
C ALA A 83 4.60 13.67 -9.69
N MET A 84 3.95 12.74 -10.40
CA MET A 84 4.24 12.48 -11.82
C MET A 84 3.98 13.70 -12.71
N TRP A 85 2.82 14.34 -12.56
CA TRP A 85 2.43 15.52 -13.36
C TRP A 85 3.34 16.72 -13.15
N THR A 86 3.90 16.88 -11.94
CA THR A 86 4.72 18.06 -11.61
C THR A 86 6.20 17.86 -11.85
N MET A 87 6.73 16.63 -11.82
CA MET A 87 8.18 16.39 -11.79
C MET A 87 8.72 15.65 -13.01
N LEU A 88 7.90 14.80 -13.67
CA LEU A 88 8.37 13.98 -14.79
C LEU A 88 8.47 14.78 -16.09
N GLY A 89 9.47 14.42 -16.92
CA GLY A 89 9.75 15.03 -18.22
C GLY A 89 10.92 16.01 -18.22
N ALA A 90 11.54 16.27 -17.08
CA ALA A 90 12.81 16.99 -17.00
C ALA A 90 14.01 16.10 -17.39
N ARG A 91 13.85 14.79 -17.23
CA ARG A 91 14.80 13.73 -17.58
C ARG A 91 14.08 12.59 -18.28
N PRO A 92 14.81 11.64 -18.92
CA PRO A 92 14.23 10.36 -19.31
C PRO A 92 13.50 9.71 -18.14
N VAL A 93 12.50 8.88 -18.41
CA VAL A 93 11.68 8.23 -17.39
C VAL A 93 11.79 6.72 -17.52
N THR A 94 12.01 6.04 -16.42
CA THR A 94 11.96 4.58 -16.31
C THR A 94 10.80 4.19 -15.40
N MET A 95 9.90 3.36 -15.90
CA MET A 95 8.73 2.85 -15.17
C MET A 95 8.92 1.36 -14.87
N LEU A 96 8.82 0.97 -13.61
CA LEU A 96 8.88 -0.44 -13.21
C LEU A 96 7.47 -0.93 -12.85
N ALA A 97 7.03 -2.04 -13.45
CA ALA A 97 5.70 -2.59 -13.19
C ALA A 97 5.69 -4.12 -13.12
N TRP A 98 5.02 -4.69 -12.12
CA TRP A 98 4.85 -6.13 -11.93
C TRP A 98 3.50 -6.51 -11.34
N GLU A 99 2.55 -5.57 -11.39
CA GLU A 99 1.18 -5.75 -10.94
C GLU A 99 0.29 -4.59 -11.39
N SER A 100 -1.03 -4.68 -11.14
CA SER A 100 -2.03 -3.76 -11.69
C SER A 100 -1.81 -2.28 -11.37
N PHE A 101 -1.38 -1.92 -10.16
CA PHE A 101 -1.19 -0.51 -9.80
C PHE A 101 0.04 0.07 -10.51
N GLY A 102 1.16 -0.66 -10.52
CA GLY A 102 2.34 -0.26 -11.28
C GLY A 102 2.03 -0.11 -12.77
N GLN A 103 1.23 -1.01 -13.36
CA GLN A 103 0.77 -0.89 -14.75
C GLN A 103 -0.14 0.34 -14.95
N GLY A 104 -0.95 0.69 -13.96
CA GLY A 104 -1.72 1.94 -13.95
C GLY A 104 -0.82 3.15 -14.07
N TRP A 105 0.24 3.23 -13.27
CA TRP A 105 1.23 4.31 -13.34
C TRP A 105 1.98 4.36 -14.68
N VAL A 106 2.29 3.20 -15.28
CA VAL A 106 2.82 3.13 -16.65
C VAL A 106 1.84 3.75 -17.64
N ALA A 107 0.56 3.39 -17.55
CA ALA A 107 -0.46 3.94 -18.43
C ALA A 107 -0.58 5.47 -18.28
N ASP A 108 -0.48 5.99 -17.08
CA ASP A 108 -0.49 7.44 -16.84
C ASP A 108 0.73 8.13 -17.42
N ALA A 109 1.94 7.60 -17.21
CA ALA A 109 3.16 8.17 -17.77
C ALA A 109 3.14 8.18 -19.30
N VAL A 110 2.81 7.04 -19.92
CA VAL A 110 2.91 6.87 -21.38
C VAL A 110 1.70 7.45 -22.10
N LYS A 111 0.48 7.17 -21.64
CA LYS A 111 -0.74 7.54 -22.37
C LYS A 111 -1.30 8.90 -21.99
N GLN A 112 -1.29 9.25 -20.69
CA GLN A 112 -1.88 10.50 -20.21
C GLN A 112 -0.88 11.65 -20.25
N LEU A 113 0.36 11.43 -19.77
CA LEU A 113 1.43 12.41 -19.82
C LEU A 113 2.14 12.48 -21.19
N GLY A 114 1.99 11.44 -22.03
CA GLY A 114 2.62 11.36 -23.34
C GLY A 114 4.13 11.30 -23.29
N LEU A 115 4.70 10.71 -22.22
CA LEU A 115 6.14 10.60 -22.04
C LEU A 115 6.68 9.38 -22.79
N ASP A 116 7.84 9.55 -23.44
CA ASP A 116 8.64 8.44 -23.95
C ASP A 116 9.38 7.82 -22.75
N ALA A 117 8.80 6.77 -22.18
CA ALA A 117 9.31 6.12 -20.98
C ALA A 117 9.87 4.73 -21.31
N THR A 118 11.01 4.39 -20.72
CA THR A 118 11.48 3.00 -20.69
C THR A 118 10.63 2.23 -19.70
N VAL A 119 9.91 1.22 -20.18
CA VAL A 119 9.04 0.38 -19.34
C VAL A 119 9.72 -0.96 -19.08
N MET A 120 9.94 -1.28 -17.80
CA MET A 120 10.50 -2.55 -17.35
C MET A 120 9.42 -3.32 -16.62
N GLU A 121 8.93 -4.39 -17.25
CA GLU A 121 7.82 -5.19 -16.73
C GLU A 121 8.26 -6.58 -16.33
N ALA A 122 7.57 -7.15 -15.35
CA ALA A 122 7.66 -8.56 -15.01
C ALA A 122 6.26 -9.16 -14.88
N PRO A 123 6.12 -10.48 -15.10
CA PRO A 123 4.86 -11.17 -14.84
C PRO A 123 4.56 -11.20 -13.33
N TYR A 124 3.29 -11.40 -13.00
CA TYR A 124 2.89 -11.62 -11.61
C TYR A 124 3.75 -12.71 -10.94
N GLY A 125 4.16 -12.43 -9.72
CA GLY A 125 5.03 -13.31 -8.92
C GLY A 125 6.54 -13.06 -9.09
N ALA A 126 6.97 -12.13 -9.93
CA ALA A 126 8.37 -11.77 -10.16
C ALA A 126 8.59 -10.24 -10.17
N LEU A 127 9.83 -9.81 -10.01
CA LEU A 127 10.28 -8.44 -10.25
C LEU A 127 10.97 -8.33 -11.62
N PRO A 128 10.95 -7.15 -12.27
CA PRO A 128 11.86 -6.88 -13.36
C PRO A 128 13.32 -6.90 -12.87
N ASP A 129 14.27 -6.97 -13.81
CA ASP A 129 15.70 -6.92 -13.46
C ASP A 129 16.09 -5.54 -12.92
N LEU A 130 16.12 -5.42 -11.61
CA LEU A 130 16.45 -4.18 -10.91
C LEU A 130 17.90 -3.72 -11.15
N SER A 131 18.81 -4.63 -11.54
CA SER A 131 20.21 -4.30 -11.84
C SER A 131 20.39 -3.57 -13.16
N ALA A 132 19.40 -3.65 -14.05
CA ALA A 132 19.40 -3.00 -15.36
C ALA A 132 18.77 -1.59 -15.34
N VAL A 133 18.35 -1.07 -14.17
CA VAL A 133 17.72 0.24 -14.06
C VAL A 133 18.72 1.36 -14.31
N ASP A 134 18.43 2.24 -15.28
CA ASP A 134 19.22 3.45 -15.52
C ASP A 134 18.82 4.58 -14.58
N PHE A 135 19.67 4.86 -13.61
CA PHE A 135 19.48 5.93 -12.63
C PHE A 135 19.86 7.34 -13.12
N ALA A 136 20.26 7.53 -14.39
CA ALA A 136 20.28 8.84 -15.04
C ALA A 136 18.85 9.33 -15.35
N SER A 137 17.87 8.41 -15.45
CA SER A 137 16.44 8.67 -15.60
C SER A 137 15.75 8.90 -14.25
N ASP A 138 14.56 9.54 -14.30
CA ASP A 138 13.62 9.52 -13.19
C ASP A 138 12.96 8.12 -13.13
N VAL A 139 13.01 7.45 -11.98
CA VAL A 139 12.57 6.06 -11.83
C VAL A 139 11.29 5.99 -11.01
N CYS A 140 10.21 5.46 -11.58
CA CYS A 140 8.91 5.30 -10.96
C CYS A 140 8.63 3.83 -10.67
N PHE A 141 8.24 3.50 -9.43
CA PHE A 141 7.96 2.13 -9.01
C PHE A 141 7.07 2.05 -7.78
N THR A 142 6.48 0.87 -7.53
CA THR A 142 5.80 0.55 -6.28
C THR A 142 6.78 -0.15 -5.34
N TRP A 143 6.80 0.19 -4.04
CA TRP A 143 7.61 -0.55 -3.07
C TRP A 143 7.10 -1.97 -2.86
N ASN A 144 5.79 -2.11 -2.86
CA ASN A 144 5.10 -3.37 -2.63
C ASN A 144 3.87 -3.51 -3.52
N GLY A 145 3.86 -4.51 -4.38
CA GLY A 145 2.75 -4.81 -5.28
C GLY A 145 1.57 -5.47 -4.53
N THR A 146 0.55 -4.69 -4.23
CA THR A 146 -0.63 -5.14 -3.47
C THR A 146 -1.39 -6.26 -4.15
N THR A 147 -1.35 -6.34 -5.49
CA THR A 147 -2.11 -7.34 -6.26
C THR A 147 -1.28 -8.56 -6.66
N SER A 148 0.04 -8.48 -6.54
CA SER A 148 0.98 -9.57 -6.85
C SER A 148 1.58 -10.23 -5.60
N GLY A 149 1.56 -9.55 -4.46
CA GLY A 149 2.28 -10.02 -3.27
C GLY A 149 3.79 -9.94 -3.40
N VAL A 150 4.30 -9.16 -4.35
CA VAL A 150 5.74 -8.99 -4.62
C VAL A 150 6.19 -7.60 -4.22
N ARG A 151 7.21 -7.52 -3.38
CA ARG A 151 7.87 -6.27 -2.97
C ARG A 151 9.30 -6.20 -3.49
N VAL A 152 9.86 -5.00 -3.58
CA VAL A 152 11.32 -4.87 -3.72
C VAL A 152 12.01 -5.38 -2.46
N PRO A 153 13.16 -6.08 -2.56
CA PRO A 153 13.79 -6.72 -1.39
C PRO A 153 14.29 -5.69 -0.36
N ASN A 154 14.91 -4.61 -0.84
CA ASN A 154 15.47 -3.51 -0.06
C ASN A 154 15.77 -2.32 -0.97
N GLY A 155 16.55 -1.32 -0.51
CA GLY A 155 16.97 -0.15 -1.30
C GLY A 155 18.36 -0.26 -1.93
N ASP A 156 19.04 -1.40 -1.84
CA ASP A 156 20.43 -1.54 -2.30
C ASP A 156 20.60 -1.43 -3.81
N TRP A 157 19.54 -1.81 -4.56
CA TRP A 157 19.48 -1.68 -6.00
C TRP A 157 19.41 -0.21 -6.49
N ILE A 158 19.03 0.74 -5.61
CA ILE A 158 18.93 2.15 -5.96
C ILE A 158 20.32 2.81 -5.82
N ALA A 159 20.86 3.32 -6.92
CA ALA A 159 22.17 3.99 -6.92
C ALA A 159 22.20 5.20 -5.97
N ALA A 160 23.30 5.33 -5.23
CA ALA A 160 23.46 6.46 -4.30
C ALA A 160 23.74 7.77 -5.04
N ASP A 161 24.47 7.70 -6.16
CA ASP A 161 24.89 8.82 -7.01
C ASP A 161 23.94 9.06 -8.22
N ARG A 162 22.67 8.62 -8.08
CA ARG A 162 21.66 8.74 -9.13
C ARG A 162 21.47 10.17 -9.63
N GLY A 163 21.41 10.34 -10.95
CA GLY A 163 21.13 11.64 -11.58
C GLY A 163 19.64 12.00 -11.56
N GLY A 164 18.78 11.02 -11.74
CA GLY A 164 17.32 11.19 -11.73
C GLY A 164 16.72 11.12 -10.30
N LEU A 165 15.40 11.32 -10.22
CA LEU A 165 14.63 11.15 -9.01
C LEU A 165 14.07 9.72 -8.92
N THR A 166 13.87 9.22 -7.72
CA THR A 166 13.08 8.03 -7.44
C THR A 166 11.69 8.44 -6.95
N LEU A 167 10.65 8.00 -7.63
CA LEU A 167 9.24 8.18 -7.24
C LEU A 167 8.69 6.81 -6.82
N CYS A 168 8.37 6.67 -5.56
CA CYS A 168 7.98 5.42 -4.93
C CYS A 168 6.54 5.48 -4.41
N ASP A 169 5.63 4.68 -4.98
CA ASP A 169 4.36 4.35 -4.34
C ASP A 169 4.62 3.33 -3.23
N ALA A 170 4.53 3.76 -1.98
CA ALA A 170 4.71 2.95 -0.79
C ALA A 170 3.37 2.66 -0.06
N THR A 171 2.25 2.76 -0.76
CA THR A 171 0.90 2.71 -0.18
C THR A 171 0.68 1.48 0.69
N SER A 172 1.11 0.31 0.26
CA SER A 172 0.97 -0.92 1.03
C SER A 172 2.23 -1.33 1.80
N ALA A 173 3.26 -0.47 1.81
CA ALA A 173 4.53 -0.68 2.49
C ALA A 173 4.72 0.22 3.71
N ALA A 174 4.30 1.49 3.62
CA ALA A 174 4.44 2.44 4.71
C ALA A 174 3.87 1.88 6.03
N PHE A 175 4.62 2.02 7.13
CA PHE A 175 4.35 1.46 8.46
C PHE A 175 4.40 -0.08 8.59
N ALA A 176 4.71 -0.80 7.52
CA ALA A 176 4.77 -2.27 7.53
C ALA A 176 6.08 -2.83 6.99
N MET A 177 6.89 -1.98 6.37
CA MET A 177 8.20 -2.32 5.81
C MET A 177 9.16 -1.15 6.05
N PRO A 178 10.48 -1.42 6.27
CA PRO A 178 11.48 -0.37 6.29
C PRO A 178 11.56 0.36 4.94
N LEU A 179 11.67 1.68 4.96
CA LEU A 179 11.86 2.53 3.78
C LEU A 179 13.22 3.25 3.89
N PRO A 180 14.14 3.06 2.90
CA PRO A 180 15.45 3.72 2.91
C PRO A 180 15.32 5.17 2.40
N TRP A 181 15.00 6.09 3.29
CA TRP A 181 14.68 7.47 2.94
C TRP A 181 15.73 8.15 2.06
N GLU A 182 17.02 7.89 2.30
CA GLU A 182 18.12 8.44 1.51
C GLU A 182 18.14 7.99 0.03
N LYS A 183 17.37 6.94 -0.28
CA LYS A 183 17.20 6.40 -1.62
C LYS A 183 15.89 6.85 -2.28
N LEU A 184 14.96 7.48 -1.53
CA LEU A 184 13.62 7.82 -1.97
C LEU A 184 13.46 9.34 -2.05
N ASP A 185 13.32 9.87 -3.29
CA ASP A 185 13.17 11.32 -3.49
C ASP A 185 11.72 11.75 -3.35
N VAL A 186 10.79 10.97 -3.85
CA VAL A 186 9.35 11.12 -3.68
C VAL A 186 8.79 9.82 -3.15
N THR A 187 8.07 9.87 -2.05
CA THR A 187 7.35 8.71 -1.54
C THR A 187 5.90 9.10 -1.30
N THR A 188 4.99 8.26 -1.78
CA THR A 188 3.57 8.49 -1.58
C THR A 188 2.92 7.29 -0.92
N PHE A 189 1.87 7.54 -0.17
CA PHE A 189 0.99 6.53 0.41
C PHE A 189 -0.32 7.13 0.84
N SER A 190 -1.25 6.30 1.29
CA SER A 190 -2.54 6.74 1.81
C SER A 190 -2.93 6.00 3.08
N TRP A 191 -3.88 6.57 3.83
CA TRP A 191 -4.19 6.18 5.21
C TRP A 191 -4.91 4.85 5.36
N GLN A 192 -5.61 4.37 4.32
CA GLN A 192 -6.48 3.19 4.39
C GLN A 192 -5.74 1.83 4.39
N LYS A 193 -4.43 1.80 4.53
CA LYS A 193 -3.60 0.58 4.48
C LYS A 193 -3.13 0.16 5.88
N ALA A 194 -1.83 0.16 6.14
CA ALA A 194 -1.22 -0.51 7.29
C ALA A 194 -1.76 -0.09 8.66
N LEU A 195 -2.16 1.17 8.85
CA LEU A 195 -2.74 1.66 10.10
C LEU A 195 -4.28 1.69 10.10
N GLY A 196 -4.94 1.34 9.00
CA GLY A 196 -6.39 1.21 8.91
C GLY A 196 -7.16 2.52 8.99
N GLY A 197 -6.57 3.65 8.57
CA GLY A 197 -7.29 4.92 8.42
C GLY A 197 -8.26 4.91 7.24
N GLU A 198 -8.95 6.02 6.99
CA GLU A 198 -9.83 6.18 5.84
C GLU A 198 -9.10 6.74 4.62
N GLY A 199 -9.55 6.36 3.41
CA GLY A 199 -8.86 6.62 2.13
C GLY A 199 -9.02 8.02 1.54
N ALA A 200 -9.44 9.02 2.31
CA ALA A 200 -9.74 10.36 1.79
C ALA A 200 -8.53 11.17 1.32
N HIS A 201 -7.38 10.95 1.95
CA HIS A 201 -6.17 11.74 1.74
C HIS A 201 -4.99 10.86 1.34
N GLY A 202 -4.13 11.42 0.48
CA GLY A 202 -2.79 10.95 0.24
C GLY A 202 -1.77 11.65 1.12
N VAL A 203 -0.63 11.02 1.29
CA VAL A 203 0.56 11.59 1.90
C VAL A 203 1.64 11.70 0.84
N LEU A 204 2.22 12.88 0.71
CA LEU A 204 3.31 13.17 -0.20
C LEU A 204 4.56 13.51 0.62
N VAL A 205 5.60 12.70 0.48
CA VAL A 205 6.91 12.92 1.10
C VAL A 205 7.90 13.31 0.02
N LEU A 206 8.58 14.45 0.20
CA LEU A 206 9.54 15.00 -0.75
C LEU A 206 10.91 15.15 -0.09
N SER A 207 11.95 14.58 -0.73
CA SER A 207 13.35 14.85 -0.37
C SER A 207 13.75 16.27 -0.77
N PRO A 208 14.88 16.79 -0.27
CA PRO A 208 15.43 18.05 -0.74
C PRO A 208 15.64 18.08 -2.26
N ARG A 209 16.03 16.96 -2.89
CA ARG A 209 16.20 16.85 -4.36
C ARG A 209 14.87 16.98 -5.11
N ALA A 210 13.79 16.40 -4.56
CA ALA A 210 12.46 16.56 -5.15
C ALA A 210 11.96 18.00 -5.03
N VAL A 211 12.24 18.69 -3.93
CA VAL A 211 11.93 20.12 -3.77
C VAL A 211 12.71 20.96 -4.77
N GLU A 212 14.01 20.71 -4.95
CA GLU A 212 14.83 21.38 -5.96
C GLU A 212 14.27 21.17 -7.38
N ARG A 213 13.84 19.95 -7.73
CA ARG A 213 13.18 19.66 -9.01
C ARG A 213 11.92 20.50 -9.19
N LEU A 214 11.06 20.60 -8.19
CA LEU A 214 9.83 21.39 -8.24
C LEU A 214 10.10 22.89 -8.43
N GLU A 215 11.19 23.41 -7.89
CA GLU A 215 11.57 24.82 -7.99
C GLU A 215 12.35 25.15 -9.28
N SER A 216 13.00 24.17 -9.89
CA SER A 216 13.84 24.36 -11.07
C SER A 216 13.17 23.92 -12.39
N TYR A 217 12.09 23.18 -12.33
CA TYR A 217 11.40 22.63 -13.51
C TYR A 217 9.93 23.03 -13.56
N ALA A 218 9.51 23.58 -14.69
CA ALA A 218 8.11 23.84 -14.99
C ALA A 218 7.65 22.85 -16.08
N PRO A 219 6.73 21.93 -15.78
CA PRO A 219 6.28 20.96 -16.78
C PRO A 219 5.57 21.67 -17.94
N PRO A 220 5.77 21.24 -19.21
CA PRO A 220 5.19 21.88 -20.40
C PRO A 220 3.70 21.55 -20.59
N ARG A 221 3.00 21.23 -19.51
CA ARG A 221 1.59 20.83 -19.49
C ARG A 221 0.80 21.65 -18.47
N PRO A 222 -0.51 21.89 -18.71
CA PRO A 222 -1.33 22.56 -17.71
C PRO A 222 -1.48 21.69 -16.46
N LEU A 223 -1.32 22.31 -15.27
CA LEU A 223 -1.53 21.63 -14.00
C LEU A 223 -2.91 22.02 -13.43
N PRO A 224 -3.77 21.03 -13.13
CA PRO A 224 -4.96 21.25 -12.31
C PRO A 224 -4.60 21.94 -10.99
N LYS A 225 -5.52 22.73 -10.44
CA LYS A 225 -5.25 23.46 -9.18
C LYS A 225 -4.76 22.52 -8.08
N ILE A 226 -5.33 21.33 -7.97
CA ILE A 226 -5.01 20.34 -6.93
C ILE A 226 -3.60 19.73 -7.10
N PHE A 227 -2.95 19.90 -8.24
CA PHE A 227 -1.58 19.43 -8.50
C PHE A 227 -0.52 20.53 -8.35
N ARG A 228 -0.92 21.76 -8.03
CA ARG A 228 0.03 22.90 -7.94
C ARG A 228 0.75 22.88 -6.61
N LEU A 229 1.97 22.38 -6.60
CA LEU A 229 2.86 22.38 -5.45
C LEU A 229 3.74 23.62 -5.34
N THR A 230 3.81 24.44 -6.43
CA THR A 230 4.64 25.63 -6.49
C THR A 230 3.81 26.87 -6.83
N LYS A 231 4.30 28.03 -6.39
CA LYS A 231 3.79 29.35 -6.76
C LYS A 231 4.98 30.29 -6.99
N GLY A 232 5.05 30.89 -8.20
CA GLY A 232 6.16 31.75 -8.57
C GLY A 232 7.52 31.02 -8.56
N GLY A 233 7.56 29.73 -8.95
CA GLY A 233 8.77 28.92 -8.94
C GLY A 233 9.27 28.51 -7.56
N LYS A 234 8.49 28.70 -6.50
CA LYS A 234 8.84 28.29 -5.14
C LYS A 234 7.79 27.34 -4.55
N LEU A 235 8.25 26.38 -3.76
CA LEU A 235 7.39 25.42 -3.06
C LEU A 235 6.35 26.15 -2.22
N ILE A 236 5.11 25.67 -2.24
CA ILE A 236 4.06 26.16 -1.34
C ILE A 236 4.23 25.47 0.01
N GLU A 237 5.14 25.97 0.84
CA GLU A 237 5.49 25.40 2.14
C GLU A 237 4.28 25.19 3.08
N GLY A 238 3.21 25.98 2.91
CA GLY A 238 1.99 25.84 3.70
C GLY A 238 1.37 24.44 3.62
N ILE A 239 1.46 23.76 2.47
CA ILE A 239 0.96 22.38 2.26
C ILE A 239 1.60 21.42 3.27
N PHE A 240 2.88 21.62 3.55
CA PHE A 240 3.69 20.79 4.45
C PHE A 240 3.66 21.26 5.91
N ARG A 241 2.78 22.22 6.21
CA ARG A 241 2.55 22.78 7.55
C ARG A 241 1.09 22.71 8.00
N GLY A 242 0.26 21.93 7.30
CA GLY A 242 -1.16 21.77 7.60
C GLY A 242 -2.09 22.77 6.91
N GLU A 243 -1.60 23.51 5.90
CA GLU A 243 -2.44 24.27 4.98
C GLU A 243 -2.70 23.45 3.73
N THR A 244 -3.85 22.81 3.64
CA THR A 244 -4.18 21.88 2.55
C THR A 244 -4.54 22.61 1.25
N ILE A 245 -4.31 21.97 0.11
CA ILE A 245 -4.65 22.48 -1.23
C ILE A 245 -6.15 22.70 -1.36
N ASN A 246 -6.95 21.79 -0.82
CA ASN A 246 -8.42 21.81 -0.82
C ASN A 246 -8.96 21.65 0.62
N THR A 247 -10.27 21.65 0.78
CA THR A 247 -10.90 21.37 2.08
C THR A 247 -10.73 19.88 2.42
N PRO A 248 -10.04 19.54 3.51
CA PRO A 248 -9.84 18.16 3.93
C PRO A 248 -11.05 17.64 4.73
N SER A 249 -11.17 16.33 4.87
CA SER A 249 -12.08 15.71 5.82
C SER A 249 -11.46 15.72 7.22
N MET A 250 -11.95 16.59 8.11
CA MET A 250 -11.46 16.64 9.50
C MET A 250 -11.82 15.38 10.29
N LEU A 251 -12.88 14.65 9.89
CA LEU A 251 -13.20 13.35 10.47
C LEU A 251 -12.12 12.30 10.15
N CYS A 252 -11.67 12.25 8.88
CA CYS A 252 -10.59 11.34 8.48
C CYS A 252 -9.23 11.74 9.08
N VAL A 253 -9.00 13.04 9.30
CA VAL A 253 -7.81 13.52 10.04
C VAL A 253 -7.83 13.03 11.48
N GLU A 254 -8.98 13.10 12.16
CA GLU A 254 -9.10 12.58 13.54
C GLU A 254 -8.94 11.06 13.57
N ASP A 255 -9.56 10.34 12.63
CA ASP A 255 -9.38 8.90 12.48
C ASP A 255 -7.90 8.51 12.33
N TRP A 256 -7.16 9.25 11.50
CA TRP A 256 -5.73 9.06 11.33
C TRP A 256 -4.94 9.33 12.62
N LEU A 257 -5.29 10.38 13.36
CA LEU A 257 -4.67 10.67 14.65
C LEU A 257 -4.89 9.54 15.66
N ARG A 258 -6.08 8.91 15.67
CA ARG A 258 -6.36 7.72 16.53
C ARG A 258 -5.52 6.52 16.09
N ALA A 259 -5.36 6.32 14.78
CA ALA A 259 -4.47 5.28 14.26
C ALA A 259 -3.01 5.51 14.68
N LEU A 260 -2.55 6.77 14.65
CA LEU A 260 -1.21 7.14 15.13
C LEU A 260 -1.06 6.93 16.64
N ASP A 261 -2.07 7.26 17.48
CA ASP A 261 -2.03 7.00 18.91
C ASP A 261 -1.72 5.53 19.22
N TRP A 262 -2.38 4.62 18.50
CA TRP A 262 -2.14 3.20 18.65
C TRP A 262 -0.76 2.78 18.10
N ALA A 263 -0.39 3.29 16.94
CA ALA A 263 0.82 2.90 16.24
C ALA A 263 2.10 3.35 16.99
N GLU A 264 2.10 4.54 17.58
CA GLU A 264 3.20 5.07 18.40
C GLU A 264 3.45 4.21 19.64
N GLY A 265 2.41 3.59 20.20
CA GLY A 265 2.55 2.64 21.30
C GLY A 265 3.34 1.38 20.94
N LEU A 266 3.41 1.03 19.65
CA LEU A 266 4.19 -0.10 19.13
C LEU A 266 5.55 0.32 18.57
N GLY A 267 5.65 1.54 18.07
CA GLY A 267 6.76 2.01 17.25
C GLY A 267 6.80 1.33 15.87
N LEU A 268 7.62 1.87 14.97
CA LEU A 268 7.75 1.34 13.60
C LEU A 268 8.19 -0.12 13.59
N ASP A 269 9.21 -0.47 14.38
CA ASP A 269 9.73 -1.85 14.45
C ASP A 269 8.67 -2.83 14.95
N GLY A 270 7.85 -2.43 15.91
CA GLY A 270 6.73 -3.24 16.41
C GLY A 270 5.64 -3.47 15.37
N LEU A 271 5.34 -2.46 14.55
CA LEU A 271 4.38 -2.56 13.44
C LEU A 271 4.91 -3.50 12.34
N VAL A 272 6.17 -3.34 11.95
CA VAL A 272 6.86 -4.20 10.96
C VAL A 272 6.89 -5.65 11.45
N ALA A 273 7.38 -5.89 12.66
CA ALA A 273 7.47 -7.24 13.24
C ALA A 273 6.10 -7.92 13.35
N ARG A 274 5.03 -7.15 13.60
CA ARG A 274 3.67 -7.66 13.66
C ARG A 274 3.17 -8.11 12.28
N SER A 275 3.40 -7.31 11.25
CA SER A 275 3.08 -7.67 9.86
C SER A 275 3.85 -8.90 9.40
N GLU A 276 5.14 -8.97 9.70
CA GLU A 276 6.00 -10.13 9.38
C GLU A 276 5.52 -11.42 10.05
N ARG A 277 5.14 -11.38 11.32
CA ARG A 277 4.59 -12.57 12.01
C ARG A 277 3.32 -13.07 11.34
N SER A 278 2.42 -12.16 10.96
CA SER A 278 1.19 -12.51 10.26
C SER A 278 1.47 -13.13 8.89
N ALA A 279 2.35 -12.52 8.11
CA ALA A 279 2.73 -13.02 6.78
C ALA A 279 3.43 -14.37 6.87
N ARG A 280 4.35 -14.55 7.82
CA ARG A 280 5.05 -15.83 8.05
C ARG A 280 4.07 -16.97 8.34
N THR A 281 3.01 -16.73 9.11
CA THR A 281 1.97 -17.73 9.35
C THR A 281 1.35 -18.24 8.05
N VAL A 282 1.11 -17.35 7.08
CA VAL A 282 0.56 -17.73 5.77
C VAL A 282 1.63 -18.43 4.92
N TRP A 283 2.88 -17.96 4.92
CA TRP A 283 3.97 -18.62 4.18
C TRP A 283 4.23 -20.03 4.69
N ASP A 284 4.33 -20.22 6.02
CA ASP A 284 4.51 -21.53 6.65
C ASP A 284 3.33 -22.47 6.38
N PHE A 285 2.13 -21.94 6.20
CA PHE A 285 0.98 -22.72 5.76
C PHE A 285 1.17 -23.20 4.32
N CYS A 286 1.56 -22.33 3.39
CA CYS A 286 1.83 -22.71 2.00
C CYS A 286 2.94 -23.77 1.92
N ASP A 287 4.01 -23.62 2.68
CA ASP A 287 5.16 -24.54 2.65
C ASP A 287 4.81 -25.97 3.14
N ARG A 288 3.65 -26.16 3.79
CA ARG A 288 3.15 -27.48 4.24
C ARG A 288 2.11 -28.12 3.32
N HIS A 289 1.69 -27.42 2.25
CA HIS A 289 0.60 -27.86 1.40
C HIS A 289 0.95 -27.74 -0.10
N ASP A 290 0.82 -28.80 -0.87
CA ASP A 290 1.14 -28.82 -2.29
C ASP A 290 0.08 -28.16 -3.20
N TRP A 291 -1.10 -27.88 -2.67
CA TRP A 291 -2.24 -27.32 -3.43
C TRP A 291 -2.33 -25.80 -3.42
N ILE A 292 -1.50 -25.13 -2.62
CA ILE A 292 -1.47 -23.68 -2.46
C ILE A 292 -0.03 -23.21 -2.35
N GLU A 293 0.30 -22.11 -3.01
CA GLU A 293 1.64 -21.54 -2.99
C GLU A 293 1.60 -20.01 -2.93
N ASN A 294 2.68 -19.39 -2.49
CA ASN A 294 2.85 -17.94 -2.62
C ASN A 294 2.98 -17.58 -4.09
N LEU A 295 2.21 -16.59 -4.54
CA LEU A 295 2.34 -16.05 -5.89
C LEU A 295 3.73 -15.44 -6.13
N ALA A 296 4.30 -14.79 -5.10
CA ALA A 296 5.70 -14.32 -5.11
C ALA A 296 6.66 -15.51 -5.03
N ARG A 297 7.35 -15.78 -6.14
CA ARG A 297 8.20 -16.97 -6.33
C ARG A 297 9.49 -16.93 -5.49
N ASP A 298 10.12 -15.75 -5.43
CA ASP A 298 11.33 -15.53 -4.63
C ASP A 298 10.95 -15.16 -3.19
N PRO A 299 11.35 -15.94 -2.17
CA PRO A 299 11.08 -15.63 -0.77
C PRO A 299 11.57 -14.25 -0.32
N ALA A 300 12.66 -13.72 -0.89
CA ALA A 300 13.19 -12.40 -0.57
C ALA A 300 12.26 -11.25 -0.99
N THR A 301 11.39 -11.51 -1.98
CA THR A 301 10.47 -10.52 -2.53
C THR A 301 9.03 -10.71 -2.07
N ARG A 302 8.75 -11.64 -1.16
CA ARG A 302 7.41 -11.85 -0.60
C ARG A 302 6.94 -10.64 0.20
N SER A 303 5.73 -10.17 -0.09
CA SER A 303 5.07 -9.09 0.66
C SER A 303 4.75 -9.51 2.08
N THR A 304 5.03 -8.66 3.06
CA THR A 304 4.64 -8.86 4.46
C THR A 304 3.24 -8.30 4.78
N THR A 305 2.58 -7.68 3.81
CA THR A 305 1.24 -7.10 3.99
C THR A 305 0.19 -7.77 3.12
N SER A 306 0.32 -7.70 1.81
CA SER A 306 -0.62 -8.31 0.87
C SER A 306 -0.07 -9.65 0.40
N VAL A 307 -0.37 -10.72 1.14
CA VAL A 307 0.08 -12.06 0.78
C VAL A 307 -0.87 -12.64 -0.27
N CYS A 308 -0.37 -12.72 -1.51
CA CYS A 308 -1.13 -13.28 -2.63
C CYS A 308 -0.75 -14.75 -2.83
N LEU A 309 -1.76 -15.60 -3.01
CA LEU A 309 -1.65 -17.04 -3.08
C LEU A 309 -2.22 -17.56 -4.39
N ALA A 310 -1.56 -18.53 -4.99
CA ALA A 310 -2.03 -19.27 -6.14
C ALA A 310 -2.44 -20.70 -5.73
N LEU A 311 -3.32 -21.32 -6.52
CA LEU A 311 -3.75 -22.70 -6.34
C LEU A 311 -3.35 -23.51 -7.61
N PRO A 312 -2.13 -24.07 -7.64
CA PRO A 312 -1.62 -24.79 -8.81
C PRO A 312 -2.52 -25.97 -9.22
N GLY A 313 -2.83 -26.05 -10.51
CA GLY A 313 -3.65 -27.15 -11.04
C GLY A 313 -5.11 -27.15 -10.59
N ALA A 314 -5.56 -26.12 -9.88
CA ALA A 314 -6.95 -26.02 -9.45
C ALA A 314 -7.90 -25.75 -10.63
N PRO A 315 -9.12 -26.32 -10.61
CA PRO A 315 -10.15 -25.94 -11.57
C PRO A 315 -10.47 -24.44 -11.51
N ALA A 316 -10.73 -23.84 -12.68
CA ALA A 316 -11.12 -22.43 -12.76
C ALA A 316 -12.31 -22.11 -11.82
N GLY A 317 -12.22 -20.98 -11.13
CA GLY A 317 -13.24 -20.53 -10.18
C GLY A 317 -13.13 -21.14 -8.78
N LEU A 318 -12.20 -22.07 -8.53
CA LEU A 318 -12.07 -22.70 -7.21
C LEU A 318 -11.70 -21.66 -6.12
N ALA A 319 -10.71 -20.81 -6.38
CA ALA A 319 -10.30 -19.78 -5.41
C ALA A 319 -11.45 -18.79 -5.09
N LYS A 320 -12.27 -18.45 -6.09
CA LYS A 320 -13.45 -17.60 -5.88
C LYS A 320 -14.50 -18.29 -5.00
N ARG A 321 -14.72 -19.61 -5.19
CA ARG A 321 -15.65 -20.39 -4.36
C ARG A 321 -15.15 -20.49 -2.92
N ILE A 322 -13.84 -20.75 -2.73
CA ILE A 322 -13.22 -20.75 -1.41
C ILE A 322 -13.44 -19.40 -0.70
N ALA A 323 -13.11 -18.29 -1.36
CA ALA A 323 -13.30 -16.96 -0.79
C ALA A 323 -14.77 -16.69 -0.43
N LYS A 324 -15.71 -17.08 -1.30
CA LYS A 324 -17.15 -16.94 -1.06
C LYS A 324 -17.62 -17.80 0.13
N ARG A 325 -17.11 -19.01 0.29
CA ARG A 325 -17.44 -19.88 1.43
C ARG A 325 -16.92 -19.29 2.73
N LEU A 326 -15.68 -18.80 2.76
CA LEU A 326 -15.10 -18.15 3.94
C LEU A 326 -15.87 -16.90 4.36
N ASP A 327 -16.36 -16.13 3.38
CA ASP A 327 -17.22 -14.96 3.60
C ASP A 327 -18.59 -15.37 4.18
N ALA A 328 -19.26 -16.38 3.57
CA ALA A 328 -20.55 -16.90 4.03
C ALA A 328 -20.48 -17.49 5.46
N GLU A 329 -19.35 -18.12 5.81
CA GLU A 329 -19.08 -18.58 7.17
C GLU A 329 -18.75 -17.43 8.14
N GLY A 330 -18.52 -16.22 7.66
CA GLY A 330 -18.15 -15.05 8.47
C GLY A 330 -16.78 -15.19 9.12
N VAL A 331 -15.83 -15.88 8.47
CA VAL A 331 -14.47 -16.11 8.98
C VAL A 331 -13.39 -15.35 8.21
N ALA A 332 -13.66 -14.97 6.96
CA ALA A 332 -12.77 -14.09 6.23
C ALA A 332 -13.53 -13.30 5.15
N PHE A 333 -13.44 -11.99 5.21
CA PHE A 333 -14.00 -11.07 4.21
C PHE A 333 -12.92 -10.56 3.25
N ASP A 334 -13.29 -10.37 1.98
CA ASP A 334 -12.48 -9.74 0.94
C ASP A 334 -11.13 -10.43 0.64
N VAL A 335 -11.07 -11.77 0.79
CA VAL A 335 -9.85 -12.56 0.56
C VAL A 335 -9.70 -13.09 -0.86
N ALA A 336 -10.60 -12.76 -1.80
CA ALA A 336 -10.43 -13.10 -3.21
C ALA A 336 -9.22 -12.35 -3.81
N GLY A 337 -8.57 -12.99 -4.80
CA GLY A 337 -7.53 -12.35 -5.60
C GLY A 337 -8.04 -11.08 -6.31
N TYR A 338 -7.13 -10.19 -6.68
CA TYR A 338 -7.51 -8.99 -7.41
C TYR A 338 -8.00 -9.35 -8.83
N ARG A 339 -8.94 -8.55 -9.37
CA ARG A 339 -9.64 -8.86 -10.63
C ARG A 339 -8.71 -9.09 -11.83
N ASP A 340 -7.58 -8.36 -11.89
CA ASP A 340 -6.61 -8.40 -12.99
C ASP A 340 -5.41 -9.30 -12.68
N ALA A 341 -5.35 -9.89 -11.47
CA ALA A 341 -4.30 -10.82 -11.05
C ALA A 341 -4.66 -12.28 -11.44
N PRO A 342 -3.68 -13.19 -11.46
CA PRO A 342 -3.96 -14.61 -11.53
C PRO A 342 -4.97 -15.04 -10.45
N GLU A 343 -5.84 -16.00 -10.80
CA GLU A 343 -6.84 -16.48 -9.85
C GLU A 343 -6.19 -17.06 -8.60
N GLY A 344 -6.64 -16.62 -7.43
CA GLY A 344 -6.05 -17.01 -6.16
C GLY A 344 -6.72 -16.35 -4.98
N LEU A 345 -6.06 -16.41 -3.84
CA LEU A 345 -6.46 -15.72 -2.61
C LEU A 345 -5.49 -14.59 -2.29
N ARG A 346 -5.97 -13.60 -1.56
CA ARG A 346 -5.15 -12.47 -1.09
C ARG A 346 -5.50 -12.14 0.34
N ILE A 347 -4.56 -12.37 1.24
CA ILE A 347 -4.75 -12.19 2.68
C ILE A 347 -3.94 -10.98 3.14
N TRP A 348 -4.61 -10.00 3.73
CA TRP A 348 -3.94 -8.86 4.31
C TRP A 348 -3.35 -9.20 5.68
N CYS A 349 -2.06 -8.96 5.83
CA CYS A 349 -1.25 -9.24 7.01
C CYS A 349 -0.71 -7.98 7.69
N GLY A 350 -1.16 -6.78 7.30
CA GLY A 350 -0.71 -5.52 7.90
C GLY A 350 -0.97 -5.44 9.41
N ALA A 351 -0.28 -4.54 10.09
CA ALA A 351 -0.17 -4.51 11.55
C ALA A 351 -1.50 -4.44 12.32
N THR A 352 -2.58 -3.92 11.73
CA THR A 352 -3.90 -3.89 12.37
C THR A 352 -4.57 -5.26 12.47
N VAL A 353 -4.16 -6.23 11.63
CA VAL A 353 -4.61 -7.63 11.73
C VAL A 353 -3.82 -8.31 12.85
N LYS A 354 -4.53 -9.03 13.73
CA LYS A 354 -3.88 -9.81 14.80
C LYS A 354 -3.26 -11.08 14.22
N PRO A 355 -2.02 -11.43 14.54
CA PRO A 355 -1.40 -12.69 14.10
C PRO A 355 -2.24 -13.93 14.50
N GLU A 356 -2.95 -13.85 15.63
CA GLU A 356 -3.83 -14.91 16.13
C GLU A 356 -5.05 -15.12 15.22
N ASP A 357 -5.57 -14.04 14.59
CA ASP A 357 -6.67 -14.12 13.63
C ASP A 357 -6.19 -14.76 12.30
N VAL A 358 -4.97 -14.42 11.84
CA VAL A 358 -4.36 -15.09 10.67
C VAL A 358 -4.15 -16.57 10.95
N ALA A 359 -3.62 -16.92 12.13
CA ALA A 359 -3.42 -18.32 12.51
C ALA A 359 -4.74 -19.11 12.60
N ALA A 360 -5.81 -18.48 13.09
CA ALA A 360 -7.13 -19.10 13.16
C ALA A 360 -7.79 -19.22 11.77
N LEU A 361 -7.41 -18.38 10.79
CA LEU A 361 -7.92 -18.45 9.42
C LEU A 361 -7.35 -19.64 8.62
N MET A 362 -6.11 -20.04 8.86
CA MET A 362 -5.45 -21.07 8.02
C MET A 362 -6.19 -22.40 7.96
N PRO A 363 -6.66 -22.99 9.08
CA PRO A 363 -7.48 -24.23 9.03
C PRO A 363 -8.80 -24.02 8.24
N TRP A 364 -9.38 -22.83 8.25
CA TRP A 364 -10.59 -22.53 7.50
C TRP A 364 -10.34 -22.46 5.99
N VAL A 365 -9.17 -21.96 5.57
CA VAL A 365 -8.74 -21.96 4.16
C VAL A 365 -8.59 -23.40 3.67
N GLU A 366 -7.98 -24.27 4.47
CA GLU A 366 -7.84 -25.70 4.16
C GLU A 366 -9.20 -26.41 4.09
N TRP A 367 -10.04 -26.22 5.09
CA TRP A 367 -11.39 -26.77 5.11
C TRP A 367 -12.22 -26.32 3.89
N ALA A 368 -12.22 -25.04 3.58
CA ALA A 368 -12.95 -24.50 2.44
C ALA A 368 -12.43 -25.06 1.11
N TYR A 369 -11.11 -25.25 0.98
CA TYR A 369 -10.52 -25.91 -0.17
C TYR A 369 -11.01 -27.36 -0.32
N MET A 370 -10.99 -28.15 0.76
CA MET A 370 -11.43 -29.55 0.73
C MET A 370 -12.90 -29.67 0.34
N VAL A 371 -13.77 -28.83 0.92
CA VAL A 371 -15.20 -28.83 0.62
C VAL A 371 -15.46 -28.42 -0.83
N GLU A 372 -14.88 -27.31 -1.29
CA GLU A 372 -15.11 -26.80 -2.64
C GLU A 372 -14.51 -27.69 -3.73
N ARG A 373 -13.43 -28.39 -3.42
CA ARG A 373 -12.84 -29.37 -4.32
C ARG A 373 -13.72 -30.62 -4.46
N ALA A 374 -14.31 -31.11 -3.37
CA ALA A 374 -15.21 -32.25 -3.39
C ALA A 374 -16.54 -31.95 -4.11
N GLU A 375 -17.00 -30.69 -4.08
CA GLU A 375 -18.21 -30.23 -4.75
C GLU A 375 -17.98 -29.81 -6.22
N ALA A 376 -16.71 -29.78 -6.69
CA ALA A 376 -16.38 -29.39 -8.05
C ALA A 376 -16.81 -30.45 -9.07
N PRO A 377 -17.53 -30.09 -10.16
CA PRO A 377 -17.92 -31.05 -11.20
C PRO A 377 -16.69 -31.68 -11.86
N GLY A 378 -16.61 -33.02 -11.88
CA GLY A 378 -15.63 -33.78 -12.67
C GLY A 378 -14.32 -34.14 -11.94
N VAL A 379 -14.19 -33.97 -10.62
CA VAL A 379 -13.08 -34.53 -9.84
C VAL A 379 -13.52 -35.92 -9.33
N PRO A 380 -12.82 -37.04 -9.68
CA PRO A 380 -13.07 -38.33 -9.05
C PRO A 380 -12.80 -38.23 -7.54
N ALA A 381 -13.66 -38.87 -6.75
CA ALA A 381 -13.56 -38.94 -5.31
C ALA A 381 -12.28 -39.68 -4.86
#